data_04275bba12364d800936bbd252858959
#
_entry.id   04275bba12364d800936bbd252858959
#
_cell.length_a   1.000
_cell.length_b   1.000
_cell.length_c   1.000
_cell.angle_alpha   90.00
_cell.angle_beta   90.00
_cell.angle_gamma   90.00
#
_symmetry.space_group_name_H-M   'P 1'
#
loop_
_entity.id
_entity.type
_entity.pdbx_description
1 polymer ?
#
loop_
_entity_poly.entity_id
_entity_poly.type
_entity_poly.pdbx_seq_one_letter_code
_entity_poly.pdbx_strand_id
1 'polypeptide(L)'
;MGNNKLKQLSITLKLITLKKIIILILAIYISTLLHAQQQLTKDQQEVHQAVINFFGALSSRDSVGLKDNCTVDILLFETGSTWNADTLILKAITLNTATDYKRTNTFDFINTTVADNTAWVTYDLHSEITRNGKQATAQWMETVILIKEKQKWKIKVLHSTLIRRN
;
A
#
# COMPACT_ATOMS: atom_id res chain seq x y z
N MET A 1 40.34 -35.73 -47.40
CA MET A 1 40.38 -35.38 -45.96
C MET A 1 39.72 -34.03 -45.61
N GLY A 2 39.45 -33.15 -46.56
CA GLY A 2 38.86 -31.80 -46.31
C GLY A 2 37.35 -31.76 -46.03
N ASN A 3 36.55 -32.62 -46.68
CA ASN A 3 35.08 -32.55 -46.61
C ASN A 3 34.47 -32.89 -45.25
N ASN A 4 35.08 -33.74 -44.46
CA ASN A 4 34.60 -34.10 -43.11
C ASN A 4 34.82 -32.99 -42.08
N LYS A 5 35.93 -32.23 -42.20
CA LYS A 5 36.19 -31.08 -41.29
C LYS A 5 35.19 -29.92 -41.52
N LEU A 6 34.88 -29.64 -42.77
CA LEU A 6 33.91 -28.60 -43.13
C LEU A 6 32.48 -28.96 -42.63
N LYS A 7 32.09 -30.22 -42.73
CA LYS A 7 30.81 -30.72 -42.26
C LYS A 7 30.70 -30.65 -40.73
N GLN A 8 31.77 -31.02 -40.00
CA GLN A 8 31.82 -30.87 -38.53
C GLN A 8 31.76 -29.40 -38.09
N LEU A 9 32.49 -28.50 -38.78
CA LEU A 9 32.46 -27.07 -38.47
C LEU A 9 31.06 -26.47 -38.65
N SER A 10 30.37 -26.84 -39.72
CA SER A 10 28.97 -26.41 -40.00
C SER A 10 27.99 -26.88 -38.92
N ILE A 11 28.12 -28.13 -38.45
CA ILE A 11 27.28 -28.69 -37.38
C ILE A 11 27.54 -27.97 -36.06
N THR A 12 28.78 -27.72 -35.71
CA THR A 12 29.18 -27.01 -34.48
C THR A 12 28.65 -25.56 -34.50
N LEU A 13 28.73 -24.87 -35.66
CA LEU A 13 28.21 -23.52 -35.81
C LEU A 13 26.69 -23.46 -35.65
N LYS A 14 25.96 -24.42 -36.23
CA LYS A 14 24.52 -24.56 -36.07
C LYS A 14 24.12 -24.83 -34.63
N LEU A 15 24.83 -25.68 -33.91
CA LEU A 15 24.61 -25.96 -32.48
C LEU A 15 24.82 -24.71 -31.59
N ILE A 16 25.88 -23.93 -31.87
CA ILE A 16 26.14 -22.67 -31.14
C ILE A 16 25.04 -21.64 -31.39
N THR A 17 24.60 -21.52 -32.63
CA THR A 17 23.49 -20.61 -33.01
C THR A 17 22.19 -21.02 -32.33
N LEU A 18 21.86 -22.32 -32.33
CA LEU A 18 20.68 -22.86 -31.68
C LEU A 18 20.70 -22.62 -30.17
N LYS A 19 21.86 -22.82 -29.49
CA LYS A 19 22.00 -22.50 -28.06
C LYS A 19 21.77 -21.02 -27.77
N LYS A 20 22.30 -20.11 -28.60
CA LYS A 20 22.10 -18.67 -28.45
C LYS A 20 20.61 -18.29 -28.61
N ILE A 21 19.91 -18.89 -29.54
CA ILE A 21 18.46 -18.66 -29.76
C ILE A 21 17.65 -19.14 -28.54
N ILE A 22 17.97 -20.32 -28.00
CA ILE A 22 17.31 -20.87 -26.82
C ILE A 22 17.50 -19.95 -25.59
N ILE A 23 18.75 -19.47 -25.38
CA ILE A 23 19.07 -18.54 -24.28
C ILE A 23 18.28 -17.21 -24.44
N LEU A 24 18.18 -16.70 -25.66
CA LEU A 24 17.43 -15.46 -25.95
C LEU A 24 15.94 -15.64 -25.68
N ILE A 25 15.34 -16.75 -26.10
CA ILE A 25 13.95 -17.08 -25.84
C ILE A 25 13.70 -17.22 -24.33
N LEU A 26 14.61 -17.88 -23.60
CA LEU A 26 14.52 -18.05 -22.15
C LEU A 26 14.62 -16.69 -21.44
N ALA A 27 15.50 -15.79 -21.87
CA ALA A 27 15.65 -14.45 -21.33
C ALA A 27 14.38 -13.59 -21.55
N ILE A 28 13.75 -13.70 -22.73
CA ILE A 28 12.48 -13.04 -23.02
C ILE A 28 11.34 -13.60 -22.13
N TYR A 29 11.31 -14.90 -21.92
CA TYR A 29 10.30 -15.56 -21.06
C TYR A 29 10.44 -15.15 -19.60
N ILE A 30 11.67 -15.03 -19.09
CA ILE A 30 11.96 -14.58 -17.73
C ILE A 30 11.58 -13.09 -17.56
N SER A 31 11.82 -12.25 -18.57
CA SER A 31 11.45 -10.84 -18.52
C SER A 31 9.92 -10.63 -18.50
N THR A 32 9.14 -11.47 -19.19
CA THR A 32 7.68 -11.41 -19.13
C THR A 32 7.10 -11.86 -17.78
N LEU A 33 7.75 -12.82 -17.11
CA LEU A 33 7.36 -13.26 -15.77
C LEU A 33 7.64 -12.20 -14.69
N LEU A 34 8.71 -11.43 -14.83
CA LEU A 34 9.05 -10.33 -13.91
C LEU A 34 8.08 -9.13 -14.03
N HIS A 35 7.37 -8.96 -15.15
CA HIS A 35 6.37 -7.91 -15.33
C HIS A 35 4.97 -8.31 -14.87
N ALA A 36 4.77 -9.56 -14.44
CA ALA A 36 3.54 -10.04 -13.86
C ALA A 36 3.41 -9.71 -12.35
N GLN A 37 4.00 -8.60 -11.87
CA GLN A 37 3.53 -7.96 -10.65
C GLN A 37 2.08 -7.55 -10.92
N GLN A 38 1.17 -8.18 -10.18
CA GLN A 38 -0.27 -7.99 -10.35
C GLN A 38 -0.59 -6.51 -10.19
N GLN A 39 -0.77 -5.83 -11.32
CA GLN A 39 -1.13 -4.41 -11.33
C GLN A 39 -2.46 -4.26 -10.60
N LEU A 40 -2.50 -3.38 -9.60
CA LEU A 40 -3.72 -3.10 -8.85
C LEU A 40 -4.84 -2.69 -9.82
N THR A 41 -6.03 -3.21 -9.59
CA THR A 41 -7.23 -2.75 -10.30
C THR A 41 -7.52 -1.29 -9.94
N LYS A 42 -8.32 -0.61 -10.75
CA LYS A 42 -8.73 0.76 -10.47
C LYS A 42 -9.39 0.89 -9.08
N ASP A 43 -10.31 -0.01 -8.74
CA ASP A 43 -10.96 0.00 -7.44
C ASP A 43 -9.98 -0.22 -6.28
N GLN A 44 -8.99 -1.11 -6.43
CA GLN A 44 -7.94 -1.29 -5.41
C GLN A 44 -7.10 -0.02 -5.23
N GLN A 45 -6.76 0.67 -6.31
CA GLN A 45 -6.04 1.96 -6.26
C GLN A 45 -6.88 3.03 -5.54
N GLU A 46 -8.18 3.11 -5.84
CA GLU A 46 -9.11 4.03 -5.18
C GLU A 46 -9.25 3.72 -3.68
N VAL A 47 -9.26 2.43 -3.29
CA VAL A 47 -9.26 1.98 -1.89
C VAL A 47 -8.00 2.43 -1.17
N HIS A 48 -6.81 2.22 -1.77
CA HIS A 48 -5.55 2.72 -1.21
C HIS A 48 -5.58 4.24 -1.03
N GLN A 49 -6.06 4.95 -2.06
CA GLN A 49 -6.13 6.41 -2.00
C GLN A 49 -7.08 6.91 -0.90
N ALA A 50 -8.20 6.22 -0.64
CA ALA A 50 -9.11 6.56 0.44
C ALA A 50 -8.44 6.43 1.83
N VAL A 51 -7.64 5.37 2.04
CA VAL A 51 -6.83 5.20 3.25
C VAL A 51 -5.80 6.33 3.37
N ILE A 52 -5.06 6.59 2.31
CA ILE A 52 -4.04 7.67 2.29
C ILE A 52 -4.67 9.03 2.59
N ASN A 53 -5.83 9.33 2.01
CA ASN A 53 -6.55 10.58 2.23
C ASN A 53 -7.02 10.73 3.69
N PHE A 54 -7.54 9.65 4.31
CA PHE A 54 -7.95 9.66 5.71
C PHE A 54 -6.77 10.01 6.63
N PHE A 55 -5.64 9.34 6.47
CA PHE A 55 -4.44 9.63 7.27
C PHE A 55 -3.78 10.96 6.90
N GLY A 56 -3.94 11.42 5.65
CA GLY A 56 -3.52 12.76 5.22
C GLY A 56 -4.30 13.84 5.97
N ALA A 57 -5.63 13.70 6.05
CA ALA A 57 -6.49 14.60 6.83
C ALA A 57 -6.13 14.59 8.33
N LEU A 58 -5.85 13.41 8.89
CA LEU A 58 -5.36 13.28 10.26
C LEU A 58 -4.03 14.01 10.47
N SER A 59 -3.09 13.87 9.53
CA SER A 59 -1.76 14.49 9.58
C SER A 59 -1.81 16.02 9.47
N SER A 60 -2.69 16.54 8.63
CA SER A 60 -2.91 17.98 8.46
C SER A 60 -3.86 18.59 9.51
N ARG A 61 -4.39 17.78 10.42
CA ARG A 61 -5.41 18.17 11.41
C ARG A 61 -6.68 18.73 10.79
N ASP A 62 -7.06 18.18 9.65
CA ASP A 62 -8.28 18.53 8.92
C ASP A 62 -9.43 17.63 9.35
N SER A 63 -10.25 18.12 10.29
CA SER A 63 -11.40 17.39 10.81
C SER A 63 -12.52 17.21 9.76
N VAL A 64 -12.66 18.14 8.81
CA VAL A 64 -13.65 18.03 7.72
C VAL A 64 -13.20 16.94 6.74
N GLY A 65 -11.97 17.03 6.25
CA GLY A 65 -11.40 16.02 5.35
C GLY A 65 -11.39 14.62 5.97
N LEU A 66 -11.17 14.51 7.30
CA LEU A 66 -11.23 13.23 7.99
C LEU A 66 -12.65 12.64 7.92
N LYS A 67 -13.70 13.43 8.24
CA LYS A 67 -15.11 13.00 8.17
C LYS A 67 -15.52 12.68 6.73
N ASP A 68 -14.98 13.37 5.74
CA ASP A 68 -15.27 13.11 4.32
C ASP A 68 -14.72 11.78 3.82
N ASN A 69 -13.67 11.25 4.46
CA ASN A 69 -13.02 9.99 4.09
C ASN A 69 -13.48 8.79 4.94
N CYS A 70 -14.45 8.96 5.82
CA CYS A 70 -15.06 7.86 6.58
C CYS A 70 -16.59 7.93 6.54
N THR A 71 -17.22 6.83 6.93
CA THR A 71 -18.69 6.79 7.10
C THR A 71 -19.09 7.54 8.38
N VAL A 72 -20.33 7.99 8.46
CA VAL A 72 -20.83 8.72 9.64
C VAL A 72 -20.75 7.90 10.92
N ASP A 73 -20.85 6.59 10.80
CA ASP A 73 -20.84 5.60 11.88
C ASP A 73 -19.56 4.75 11.90
N ILE A 74 -18.44 5.35 11.51
CA ILE A 74 -17.11 4.69 11.57
C ILE A 74 -16.83 4.15 12.97
N LEU A 75 -16.25 2.93 13.01
CA LEU A 75 -15.71 2.33 14.23
C LEU A 75 -14.19 2.21 14.11
N LEU A 76 -13.48 2.71 15.12
CA LEU A 76 -12.03 2.57 15.22
C LEU A 76 -11.71 1.77 16.49
N PHE A 77 -10.97 0.68 16.31
CA PHE A 77 -10.44 -0.10 17.42
C PHE A 77 -8.97 0.30 17.60
N GLU A 78 -8.73 1.10 18.62
CA GLU A 78 -7.43 1.73 18.87
C GLU A 78 -7.02 1.49 20.33
N THR A 79 -5.86 0.89 20.55
CA THR A 79 -5.26 0.64 21.89
C THR A 79 -6.25 0.06 22.93
N GLY A 80 -7.03 -0.94 22.53
CA GLY A 80 -8.01 -1.61 23.40
C GLY A 80 -9.30 -0.83 23.67
N SER A 81 -9.54 0.26 22.93
CA SER A 81 -10.74 1.09 23.04
C SER A 81 -11.47 1.20 21.70
N THR A 82 -12.78 1.42 21.76
CA THR A 82 -13.59 1.72 20.58
C THR A 82 -13.84 3.21 20.49
N TRP A 83 -13.48 3.80 19.35
CA TRP A 83 -13.67 5.22 19.05
C TRP A 83 -14.58 5.39 17.84
N ASN A 84 -15.17 6.58 17.72
CA ASN A 84 -15.81 7.10 16.51
C ASN A 84 -14.99 8.28 15.94
N ALA A 85 -15.47 8.88 14.85
CA ALA A 85 -14.78 10.01 14.23
C ALA A 85 -14.58 11.18 15.19
N ASP A 86 -15.60 11.51 16.02
CA ASP A 86 -15.52 12.65 16.95
C ASP A 86 -14.49 12.41 18.07
N THR A 87 -14.39 11.16 18.56
CA THR A 87 -13.34 10.78 19.53
C THR A 87 -11.95 10.89 18.92
N LEU A 88 -11.76 10.43 17.67
CA LEU A 88 -10.49 10.56 16.97
C LEU A 88 -10.12 12.03 16.75
N ILE A 89 -11.06 12.85 16.30
CA ILE A 89 -10.86 14.29 16.11
C ILE A 89 -10.48 14.97 17.42
N LEU A 90 -11.21 14.69 18.50
CA LEU A 90 -10.88 15.24 19.82
C LEU A 90 -9.44 14.89 20.23
N LYS A 91 -9.10 13.60 20.22
CA LYS A 91 -7.80 13.11 20.73
C LYS A 91 -6.61 13.48 19.84
N ALA A 92 -6.75 13.37 18.52
CA ALA A 92 -5.63 13.50 17.60
C ALA A 92 -5.51 14.90 16.97
N ILE A 93 -6.61 15.64 16.89
CA ILE A 93 -6.64 16.96 16.25
C ILE A 93 -6.83 18.06 17.30
N THR A 94 -7.94 18.07 18.02
CA THR A 94 -8.33 19.18 18.92
C THR A 94 -7.38 19.33 20.10
N LEU A 95 -7.03 18.24 20.75
CA LEU A 95 -6.11 18.25 21.90
C LEU A 95 -4.63 18.37 21.49
N ASN A 96 -4.32 18.29 20.20
CA ASN A 96 -2.97 18.48 19.69
C ASN A 96 -2.74 19.95 19.36
N THR A 97 -2.33 20.74 20.34
CA THR A 97 -2.10 22.18 20.23
C THR A 97 -0.68 22.57 19.78
N ALA A 98 0.20 21.60 19.52
CA ALA A 98 1.57 21.87 19.10
C ALA A 98 1.62 22.64 17.79
N THR A 99 2.36 23.75 17.77
CA THR A 99 2.50 24.63 16.59
C THR A 99 3.47 24.08 15.55
N ASP A 100 4.39 23.23 15.98
CA ASP A 100 5.39 22.53 15.16
C ASP A 100 4.95 21.13 14.74
N TYR A 101 3.67 20.77 14.93
CA TYR A 101 3.18 19.44 14.61
C TYR A 101 3.33 19.13 13.12
N LYS A 102 4.03 18.03 12.86
CA LYS A 102 4.19 17.46 11.54
C LYS A 102 4.07 15.94 11.65
N ARG A 103 3.33 15.31 10.75
CA ARG A 103 3.24 13.86 10.64
C ARG A 103 3.37 13.46 9.17
N THR A 104 4.29 12.56 8.89
CA THR A 104 4.48 11.92 7.57
C THR A 104 4.17 10.45 7.72
N ASN A 105 3.39 9.89 6.79
CA ASN A 105 2.98 8.50 6.80
C ASN A 105 3.52 7.78 5.57
N THR A 106 3.99 6.55 5.76
CA THR A 106 4.34 5.61 4.70
C THR A 106 3.52 4.34 4.90
N PHE A 107 2.98 3.78 3.81
CA PHE A 107 2.09 2.62 3.83
C PHE A 107 2.72 1.49 3.03
N ASP A 108 2.84 0.33 3.66
CA ASP A 108 3.22 -0.91 3.01
C ASP A 108 1.96 -1.78 2.90
N PHE A 109 1.23 -1.65 1.78
CA PHE A 109 0.00 -2.38 1.54
C PHE A 109 0.29 -3.86 1.30
N ILE A 110 -0.27 -4.73 2.17
CA ILE A 110 -0.03 -6.18 2.16
C ILE A 110 -1.08 -6.88 1.30
N ASN A 111 -2.35 -6.59 1.52
CA ASN A 111 -3.46 -7.20 0.80
C ASN A 111 -4.61 -6.22 0.63
N THR A 112 -5.27 -6.29 -0.55
CA THR A 112 -6.45 -5.49 -0.85
C THR A 112 -7.43 -6.33 -1.63
N THR A 113 -8.61 -6.52 -1.06
CA THR A 113 -9.72 -7.22 -1.72
C THR A 113 -10.90 -6.28 -1.88
N VAL A 114 -11.49 -6.29 -3.07
CA VAL A 114 -12.70 -5.52 -3.39
C VAL A 114 -13.79 -6.50 -3.80
N ALA A 115 -14.95 -6.37 -3.17
CA ALA A 115 -16.16 -7.16 -3.46
C ALA A 115 -17.34 -6.18 -3.56
N ASP A 116 -17.79 -5.90 -4.76
CA ASP A 116 -18.86 -4.94 -5.07
C ASP A 116 -18.60 -3.56 -4.42
N ASN A 117 -19.42 -3.16 -3.46
CA ASN A 117 -19.31 -1.90 -2.75
C ASN A 117 -18.59 -2.02 -1.39
N THR A 118 -17.92 -3.14 -1.14
CA THR A 118 -17.15 -3.37 0.09
C THR A 118 -15.72 -3.73 -0.27
N ALA A 119 -14.78 -3.21 0.49
CA ALA A 119 -13.37 -3.57 0.37
C ALA A 119 -12.76 -3.77 1.75
N TRP A 120 -11.70 -4.57 1.82
CA TRP A 120 -10.84 -4.63 2.99
C TRP A 120 -9.38 -4.58 2.56
N VAL A 121 -8.59 -3.89 3.36
CA VAL A 121 -7.17 -3.71 3.11
C VAL A 121 -6.38 -3.90 4.41
N THR A 122 -5.24 -4.57 4.32
CA THR A 122 -4.28 -4.71 5.41
C THR A 122 -2.96 -4.08 5.00
N TYR A 123 -2.32 -3.39 5.93
CA TYR A 123 -1.05 -2.69 5.67
C TYR A 123 -0.28 -2.45 6.97
N ASP A 124 1.02 -2.24 6.82
CA ASP A 124 1.85 -1.64 7.84
C ASP A 124 1.90 -0.13 7.61
N LEU A 125 1.65 0.63 8.67
CA LEU A 125 1.74 2.08 8.70
C LEU A 125 2.97 2.51 9.49
N HIS A 126 3.84 3.29 8.85
CA HIS A 126 4.97 3.95 9.49
C HIS A 126 4.72 5.45 9.56
N SER A 127 4.85 6.04 10.73
CA SER A 127 4.70 7.49 10.90
C SER A 127 5.94 8.10 11.54
N GLU A 128 6.39 9.21 10.97
CA GLU A 128 7.35 10.11 11.58
C GLU A 128 6.58 11.33 12.10
N ILE A 129 6.73 11.65 13.38
CA ILE A 129 5.93 12.66 14.07
C ILE A 129 6.87 13.65 14.76
N THR A 130 6.72 14.94 14.44
CA THR A 130 7.34 16.04 15.19
C THR A 130 6.26 16.74 16.01
N ARG A 131 6.51 16.94 17.31
CA ARG A 131 5.61 17.65 18.21
C ARG A 131 6.35 18.22 19.40
N ASN A 132 6.17 19.53 19.68
CA ASN A 132 6.82 20.25 20.81
C ASN A 132 8.35 20.06 20.82
N GLY A 133 9.00 20.21 19.65
CA GLY A 133 10.44 20.04 19.47
C GLY A 133 10.95 18.60 19.56
N LYS A 134 10.08 17.61 19.76
CA LYS A 134 10.44 16.19 19.83
C LYS A 134 10.08 15.46 18.56
N GLN A 135 10.95 14.57 18.14
CA GLN A 135 10.69 13.61 17.05
C GLN A 135 10.38 12.24 17.62
N ALA A 136 9.42 11.56 17.04
CA ALA A 136 9.05 10.21 17.38
C ALA A 136 8.71 9.44 16.10
N THR A 137 8.93 8.12 16.14
CA THR A 137 8.46 7.20 15.11
C THR A 137 7.44 6.24 15.72
N ALA A 138 6.46 5.87 14.92
CA ALA A 138 5.50 4.85 15.34
C ALA A 138 5.16 3.94 14.15
N GLN A 139 4.95 2.67 14.47
CA GLN A 139 4.58 1.64 13.51
C GLN A 139 3.33 0.92 13.98
N TRP A 140 2.38 0.77 13.07
CA TRP A 140 1.14 0.03 13.30
C TRP A 140 0.96 -1.04 12.23
N MET A 141 0.28 -2.12 12.62
CA MET A 141 -0.34 -3.06 11.69
C MET A 141 -1.85 -2.78 11.70
N GLU A 142 -2.43 -2.54 10.54
CA GLU A 142 -3.79 -2.10 10.43
C GLU A 142 -4.63 -2.94 9.47
N THR A 143 -5.90 -3.08 9.81
CA THR A 143 -6.93 -3.64 8.94
C THR A 143 -8.06 -2.64 8.81
N VAL A 144 -8.45 -2.34 7.57
CA VAL A 144 -9.50 -1.37 7.27
C VAL A 144 -10.57 -2.01 6.40
N ILE A 145 -11.83 -1.81 6.76
CA ILE A 145 -12.99 -2.12 5.93
C ILE A 145 -13.53 -0.82 5.36
N LEU A 146 -13.74 -0.76 4.06
CA LEU A 146 -14.28 0.39 3.34
C LEU A 146 -15.61 0.03 2.68
N ILE A 147 -16.48 1.05 2.58
CA ILE A 147 -17.76 0.98 1.86
C ILE A 147 -17.74 2.04 0.77
N LYS A 148 -18.24 1.69 -0.42
CA LYS A 148 -18.40 2.63 -1.54
C LYS A 148 -19.74 3.35 -1.43
N GLU A 149 -19.72 4.62 -1.07
CA GLU A 149 -20.90 5.50 -0.99
C GLU A 149 -20.82 6.57 -2.07
N LYS A 150 -21.85 6.68 -2.91
CA LYS A 150 -21.90 7.69 -3.98
C LYS A 150 -20.61 7.75 -4.82
N GLN A 151 -20.11 6.57 -5.21
CA GLN A 151 -18.85 6.37 -5.99
C GLN A 151 -17.57 6.76 -5.25
N LYS A 152 -17.60 7.00 -3.95
CA LYS A 152 -16.43 7.29 -3.12
C LYS A 152 -16.22 6.20 -2.08
N TRP A 153 -15.02 5.66 -1.98
CA TRP A 153 -14.64 4.73 -0.92
C TRP A 153 -14.46 5.48 0.40
N LYS A 154 -15.10 4.99 1.46
CA LYS A 154 -15.05 5.56 2.80
C LYS A 154 -14.72 4.49 3.82
N ILE A 155 -13.89 4.83 4.81
CA ILE A 155 -13.54 3.92 5.90
C ILE A 155 -14.76 3.73 6.81
N LYS A 156 -15.15 2.46 6.98
CA LYS A 156 -16.24 2.02 7.86
C LYS A 156 -15.71 1.46 9.18
N VAL A 157 -14.65 0.66 9.12
CA VAL A 157 -14.00 0.09 10.30
C VAL A 157 -12.49 0.23 10.11
N LEU A 158 -11.80 0.63 11.16
CA LEU A 158 -10.34 0.60 11.24
C LEU A 158 -9.94 -0.10 12.52
N HIS A 159 -9.14 -1.15 12.40
CA HIS A 159 -8.52 -1.83 13.54
C HIS A 159 -7.02 -1.59 13.48
N SER A 160 -6.48 -1.01 14.54
CA SER A 160 -5.10 -0.57 14.64
C SER A 160 -4.39 -1.28 15.79
N THR A 161 -3.27 -1.92 15.50
CA THR A 161 -2.37 -2.54 16.49
C THR A 161 -1.05 -1.79 16.48
N LEU A 162 -0.74 -1.11 17.56
CA LEU A 162 0.56 -0.45 17.72
C LEU A 162 1.64 -1.51 17.91
N ILE A 163 2.60 -1.56 16.99
CA ILE A 163 3.74 -2.49 17.02
C ILE A 163 4.89 -1.89 17.80
N ARG A 164 5.23 -0.63 17.52
CA ARG A 164 6.37 0.06 18.17
C ARG A 164 6.15 1.57 18.14
N ARG A 165 6.68 2.23 19.19
CA ARG A 165 6.83 3.68 19.25
C ARG A 165 8.17 4.01 19.92
N ASN A 166 8.97 4.84 19.26
CA ASN A 166 10.27 5.34 19.73
C ASN A 166 10.22 6.85 19.86
#